data_635a07797d6c580f5b587a5ba91c1a2d
#
_entry.id   635a07797d6c580f5b587a5ba91c1a2d
#
_cell.length_a   1.000
_cell.length_b   1.000
_cell.length_c   1.000
_cell.angle_alpha   90.00
_cell.angle_beta   90.00
_cell.angle_gamma   90.00
#
_symmetry.space_group_name_H-M   'P 1'
#
loop_
_entity.id
_entity.type
_entity.pdbx_description
1 polymer ?
#
loop_
_entity_poly.entity_id
_entity_poly.type
_entity_poly.pdbx_seq_one_letter_code
_entity_poly.pdbx_strand_id
1 'polypeptide(L)'
;MHEYGYLSLLPPLIAIFFAIRTKQVFVSLLFGIWLGWMIIENFNPLTGTLSTVQALVDVYKDPGNTRTIMFCALVGALIIFIQRSGGVAGFIHWVSGILHHYEQRKSGSNRIIVQLLAWLTGLLIFVESSISVLTVGALYRPMFDKLGISREKLAYIADSSSAPSSILIPFNGWGAFIMTLLAAQGFSDPFATMLKSMAYNFYPIIALLIVPVVILWGKDIGPMAKAEKRVKEEGKLLADGAQPMISDELTEVEMAPNVTPKAYNMAIPILIMVFMMPIMLAYTGWGEALKERPDASVFDQFIFAIGQGSGSTAVLIAVLSSILFSMVFYRVQNIMGFKEMIELTLKGISGMIPLALLMMLAFAIGDVCKNHLHTGTYVASVVQDWLSPGLVPFLIFLVGCFIAFSTGTSWGTFGIMIPIAVPMAEQLDANIYLTIAAALGGGVFGDHCSPISDTSILSSMASATDHIEHVRTQLPYALMAGGAAALIYLLIGLMT
;
A
#
# COMPACT_ATOMS: atom_id res chain seq x y z
N MET A 1 -15.35 -32.09 13.23
CA MET A 1 -15.77 -31.08 14.23
C MET A 1 -14.60 -30.12 14.39
N HIS A 2 -14.86 -28.83 14.35
CA HIS A 2 -13.80 -27.83 14.55
C HIS A 2 -13.44 -27.81 16.04
N GLU A 3 -12.19 -28.10 16.38
CA GLU A 3 -11.73 -28.29 17.75
C GLU A 3 -12.04 -27.08 18.66
N TYR A 4 -11.92 -25.84 18.11
CA TYR A 4 -12.12 -24.60 18.86
C TYR A 4 -13.49 -23.93 18.58
N GLY A 5 -14.22 -24.32 17.54
CA GLY A 5 -15.54 -23.77 17.19
C GLY A 5 -15.57 -22.24 17.14
N TYR A 6 -16.57 -21.63 17.80
CA TYR A 6 -16.73 -20.18 17.85
C TYR A 6 -15.58 -19.43 18.54
N LEU A 7 -14.80 -20.11 19.38
CA LEU A 7 -13.63 -19.50 20.03
C LEU A 7 -12.56 -19.09 19.00
N SER A 8 -12.50 -19.77 17.85
CA SER A 8 -11.57 -19.42 16.77
C SER A 8 -11.79 -18.02 16.17
N LEU A 9 -13.00 -17.45 16.37
CA LEU A 9 -13.34 -16.10 15.92
C LEU A 9 -12.81 -15.00 16.85
N LEU A 10 -12.60 -15.33 18.14
CA LEU A 10 -12.26 -14.33 19.14
C LEU A 10 -10.94 -13.58 18.84
N PRO A 11 -9.83 -14.21 18.44
CA PRO A 11 -8.57 -13.53 18.16
C PRO A 11 -8.70 -12.42 17.10
N PRO A 12 -9.20 -12.69 15.88
CA PRO A 12 -9.33 -11.66 14.87
C PRO A 12 -10.39 -10.61 15.22
N LEU A 13 -11.55 -11.02 15.80
CA LEU A 13 -12.61 -10.07 16.19
C LEU A 13 -12.15 -9.12 17.29
N ILE A 14 -11.39 -9.61 18.27
CA ILE A 14 -10.86 -8.80 19.36
C ILE A 14 -9.73 -7.90 18.85
N ALA A 15 -8.85 -8.39 17.96
CA ALA A 15 -7.86 -7.56 17.31
C ALA A 15 -8.53 -6.39 16.56
N ILE A 16 -9.59 -6.66 15.77
CA ILE A 16 -10.36 -5.65 15.07
C ILE A 16 -11.03 -4.68 16.07
N PHE A 17 -11.70 -5.19 17.10
CA PHE A 17 -12.38 -4.37 18.10
C PHE A 17 -11.42 -3.41 18.80
N PHE A 18 -10.27 -3.91 19.28
CA PHE A 18 -9.28 -3.06 19.93
C PHE A 18 -8.62 -2.09 18.95
N ALA A 19 -8.34 -2.49 17.71
CA ALA A 19 -7.79 -1.60 16.69
C ALA A 19 -8.73 -0.40 16.44
N ILE A 20 -10.02 -0.65 16.30
CA ILE A 20 -11.05 0.39 16.15
C ILE A 20 -11.14 1.28 17.40
N ARG A 21 -11.15 0.67 18.60
CA ARG A 21 -11.37 1.40 19.86
C ARG A 21 -10.16 2.20 20.32
N THR A 22 -8.95 1.67 20.12
CA THR A 22 -7.69 2.26 20.60
C THR A 22 -6.96 3.03 19.51
N LYS A 23 -7.26 2.79 18.24
CA LYS A 23 -6.51 3.28 17.07
C LYS A 23 -5.03 2.85 17.10
N GLN A 24 -4.74 1.73 17.76
CA GLN A 24 -3.39 1.18 17.96
C GLN A 24 -3.32 -0.26 17.42
N VAL A 25 -2.93 -0.40 16.14
CA VAL A 25 -2.92 -1.69 15.45
C VAL A 25 -1.95 -2.68 16.08
N PHE A 26 -0.76 -2.21 16.51
CA PHE A 26 0.26 -3.07 17.12
C PHE A 26 -0.25 -3.80 18.37
N VAL A 27 -0.78 -3.03 19.33
CA VAL A 27 -1.30 -3.57 20.60
C VAL A 27 -2.48 -4.50 20.33
N SER A 28 -3.31 -4.14 19.37
CA SER A 28 -4.51 -4.90 18.99
C SER A 28 -4.17 -6.26 18.38
N LEU A 29 -3.22 -6.30 17.45
CA LEU A 29 -2.73 -7.55 16.85
C LEU A 29 -2.03 -8.42 17.90
N LEU A 30 -1.16 -7.83 18.72
CA LEU A 30 -0.47 -8.56 19.79
C LEU A 30 -1.46 -9.18 20.76
N PHE A 31 -2.52 -8.45 21.14
CA PHE A 31 -3.56 -8.97 22.02
C PHE A 31 -4.39 -10.06 21.35
N GLY A 32 -4.68 -9.93 20.05
CA GLY A 32 -5.31 -10.99 19.25
C GLY A 32 -4.48 -12.27 19.21
N ILE A 33 -3.17 -12.17 18.95
CA ILE A 33 -2.24 -13.30 18.93
C ILE A 33 -2.20 -13.97 20.32
N TRP A 34 -2.07 -13.16 21.38
CA TRP A 34 -2.03 -13.64 22.75
C TRP A 34 -3.34 -14.40 23.12
N LEU A 35 -4.49 -13.85 22.77
CA LEU A 35 -5.77 -14.52 23.02
C LEU A 35 -5.89 -15.81 22.22
N GLY A 36 -5.39 -15.85 20.98
CA GLY A 36 -5.34 -17.08 20.19
C GLY A 36 -4.55 -18.19 20.89
N TRP A 37 -3.38 -17.89 21.39
CA TRP A 37 -2.56 -18.82 22.15
C TRP A 37 -3.15 -19.16 23.51
N MET A 38 -3.85 -18.23 24.16
CA MET A 38 -4.61 -18.52 25.38
C MET A 38 -5.67 -19.58 25.14
N ILE A 39 -6.39 -19.49 24.01
CA ILE A 39 -7.41 -20.49 23.64
C ILE A 39 -6.76 -21.84 23.37
N ILE A 40 -5.67 -21.90 22.61
CA ILE A 40 -4.93 -23.11 22.27
C ILE A 40 -4.38 -23.79 23.53
N GLU A 41 -3.88 -23.03 24.48
CA GLU A 41 -3.32 -23.50 25.75
C GLU A 41 -4.39 -23.66 26.87
N ASN A 42 -5.65 -23.84 26.50
CA ASN A 42 -6.77 -24.04 27.43
C ASN A 42 -6.89 -22.94 28.52
N PHE A 43 -6.68 -21.69 28.11
CA PHE A 43 -6.72 -20.50 28.98
C PHE A 43 -5.69 -20.51 30.12
N ASN A 44 -4.57 -21.20 29.95
CA ASN A 44 -3.46 -21.11 30.89
C ASN A 44 -2.64 -19.83 30.61
N PRO A 45 -2.59 -18.83 31.54
CA PRO A 45 -1.95 -17.55 31.26
C PRO A 45 -0.45 -17.65 31.06
N LEU A 46 0.21 -18.59 31.75
CA LEU A 46 1.65 -18.75 31.66
C LEU A 46 2.06 -19.38 30.32
N THR A 47 1.50 -20.54 30.00
CA THR A 47 1.81 -21.23 28.74
C THR A 47 1.33 -20.41 27.54
N GLY A 48 0.12 -19.82 27.56
CA GLY A 48 -0.36 -18.97 26.49
C GLY A 48 0.52 -17.74 26.23
N THR A 49 1.06 -17.12 27.28
CA THR A 49 2.01 -15.99 27.12
C THR A 49 3.34 -16.47 26.54
N LEU A 50 3.89 -17.60 27.04
CA LEU A 50 5.14 -18.16 26.49
C LEU A 50 4.99 -18.59 25.05
N SER A 51 3.87 -19.25 24.69
CA SER A 51 3.56 -19.65 23.33
C SER A 51 3.38 -18.44 22.40
N THR A 52 2.82 -17.32 22.90
CA THR A 52 2.75 -16.06 22.16
C THR A 52 4.14 -15.53 21.82
N VAL A 53 5.03 -15.45 22.81
CA VAL A 53 6.41 -15.00 22.56
C VAL A 53 7.11 -15.93 21.56
N GLN A 54 6.92 -17.25 21.73
CA GLN A 54 7.50 -18.22 20.80
C GLN A 54 6.95 -18.06 19.38
N ALA A 55 5.64 -17.81 19.21
CA ALA A 55 5.02 -17.57 17.91
C ALA A 55 5.61 -16.35 17.19
N LEU A 56 5.91 -15.26 17.91
CA LEU A 56 6.59 -14.11 17.32
C LEU A 56 8.01 -14.45 16.83
N VAL A 57 8.72 -15.29 17.57
CA VAL A 57 10.04 -15.80 17.14
C VAL A 57 9.89 -16.72 15.93
N ASP A 58 8.87 -17.56 15.92
CA ASP A 58 8.64 -18.55 14.87
C ASP A 58 8.29 -17.94 13.52
N VAL A 59 7.75 -16.71 13.49
CA VAL A 59 7.59 -15.93 12.24
C VAL A 59 8.90 -15.85 11.47
N TYR A 60 10.03 -15.71 12.16
CA TYR A 60 11.35 -15.61 11.53
C TYR A 60 11.94 -16.95 11.08
N LYS A 61 11.35 -18.09 11.46
CA LYS A 61 11.73 -19.41 10.96
C LYS A 61 11.30 -19.60 9.49
N ASP A 62 10.23 -18.92 9.08
CA ASP A 62 9.83 -18.92 7.68
C ASP A 62 10.72 -17.96 6.88
N PRO A 63 11.45 -18.45 5.85
CA PRO A 63 12.33 -17.60 5.06
C PRO A 63 11.58 -16.51 4.26
N GLY A 64 10.33 -16.76 3.87
CA GLY A 64 9.50 -15.81 3.15
C GLY A 64 9.13 -14.61 4.01
N ASN A 65 8.62 -14.88 5.22
CA ASN A 65 8.28 -13.86 6.20
C ASN A 65 9.51 -13.03 6.56
N THR A 66 10.63 -13.70 6.88
CA THR A 66 11.89 -13.02 7.26
C THR A 66 12.38 -12.08 6.15
N ARG A 67 12.39 -12.52 4.88
CA ARG A 67 12.79 -11.68 3.75
C ARG A 67 11.89 -10.47 3.58
N THR A 68 10.58 -10.65 3.74
CA THR A 68 9.60 -9.55 3.64
C THR A 68 9.79 -8.53 4.75
N ILE A 69 9.99 -8.97 6.00
CA ILE A 69 10.28 -8.08 7.13
C ILE A 69 11.58 -7.31 6.90
N MET A 70 12.64 -7.99 6.43
CA MET A 70 13.91 -7.35 6.10
C MET A 70 13.77 -6.32 4.98
N PHE A 71 13.00 -6.63 3.94
CA PHE A 71 12.70 -5.67 2.87
C PHE A 71 12.01 -4.42 3.44
N CYS A 72 10.97 -4.58 4.25
CA CYS A 72 10.24 -3.45 4.86
C CYS A 72 11.15 -2.54 5.69
N ALA A 73 12.15 -3.10 6.38
CA ALA A 73 13.14 -2.30 7.09
C ALA A 73 14.12 -1.59 6.14
N LEU A 74 14.63 -2.30 5.13
CA LEU A 74 15.71 -1.81 4.27
C LEU A 74 15.24 -0.76 3.25
N VAL A 75 13.97 -0.79 2.82
CA VAL A 75 13.47 0.18 1.84
C VAL A 75 13.59 1.62 2.35
N GLY A 76 13.56 1.83 3.66
CA GLY A 76 13.78 3.13 4.29
C GLY A 76 15.18 3.73 3.99
N ALA A 77 16.20 2.88 3.88
CA ALA A 77 17.53 3.34 3.48
C ALA A 77 17.55 3.89 2.06
N LEU A 78 16.87 3.22 1.14
CA LEU A 78 16.74 3.69 -0.25
C LEU A 78 16.01 5.03 -0.32
N ILE A 79 14.92 5.18 0.44
CA ILE A 79 14.15 6.43 0.53
C ILE A 79 15.05 7.58 0.97
N ILE A 80 15.78 7.42 2.07
CA ILE A 80 16.69 8.45 2.60
C ILE A 80 17.83 8.76 1.62
N PHE A 81 18.39 7.76 0.95
CA PHE A 81 19.42 7.97 -0.05
C PHE A 81 18.92 8.83 -1.21
N ILE A 82 17.73 8.56 -1.73
CA ILE A 82 17.10 9.33 -2.80
C ILE A 82 16.85 10.78 -2.36
N GLN A 83 16.37 11.00 -1.13
CA GLN A 83 16.15 12.34 -0.59
C GLN A 83 17.49 13.10 -0.45
N ARG A 84 18.46 12.51 0.24
CA ARG A 84 19.77 13.11 0.52
C ARG A 84 20.57 13.43 -0.75
N SER A 85 20.43 12.60 -1.80
CA SER A 85 21.10 12.80 -3.10
C SER A 85 20.57 13.96 -3.93
N GLY A 86 19.51 14.63 -3.47
CA GLY A 86 18.78 15.62 -4.26
C GLY A 86 17.99 15.01 -5.43
N GLY A 87 17.74 13.69 -5.40
CA GLY A 87 16.97 12.99 -6.44
C GLY A 87 15.54 13.48 -6.53
N VAL A 88 14.84 13.62 -5.39
CA VAL A 88 13.48 14.17 -5.32
C VAL A 88 13.45 15.61 -5.83
N ALA A 89 14.34 16.48 -5.33
CA ALA A 89 14.42 17.87 -5.76
C ALA A 89 14.75 17.99 -7.27
N GLY A 90 15.63 17.13 -7.78
CA GLY A 90 15.95 17.05 -9.20
C GLY A 90 14.77 16.61 -10.07
N PHE A 91 13.98 15.64 -9.60
CA PHE A 91 12.77 15.23 -10.28
C PHE A 91 11.73 16.36 -10.30
N ILE A 92 11.56 17.06 -9.18
CA ILE A 92 10.73 18.28 -9.08
C ILE A 92 11.16 19.33 -10.11
N HIS A 93 12.47 19.63 -10.21
CA HIS A 93 13.00 20.59 -11.19
C HIS A 93 12.75 20.14 -12.63
N TRP A 94 12.95 18.86 -12.93
CA TRP A 94 12.71 18.30 -14.25
C TRP A 94 11.24 18.43 -14.69
N VAL A 95 10.29 18.05 -13.83
CA VAL A 95 8.84 18.19 -14.10
C VAL A 95 8.45 19.66 -14.20
N SER A 96 8.97 20.53 -13.31
CA SER A 96 8.73 21.99 -13.38
C SER A 96 9.21 22.59 -14.69
N GLY A 97 10.37 22.14 -15.22
CA GLY A 97 10.87 22.57 -16.51
C GLY A 97 9.94 22.21 -17.68
N ILE A 98 9.36 21.01 -17.65
CA ILE A 98 8.33 20.59 -18.62
C ILE A 98 7.11 21.51 -18.53
N LEU A 99 6.64 21.78 -17.31
CA LEU A 99 5.46 22.61 -17.06
C LEU A 99 5.65 24.05 -17.54
N HIS A 100 6.81 24.69 -17.27
CA HIS A 100 7.10 26.05 -17.76
C HIS A 100 7.06 26.15 -19.28
N HIS A 101 7.48 25.11 -19.99
CA HIS A 101 7.41 25.08 -21.44
C HIS A 101 5.96 25.08 -21.98
N TYR A 102 5.03 24.45 -21.23
CA TYR A 102 3.59 24.43 -21.55
C TYR A 102 2.85 25.72 -21.10
N GLU A 103 3.25 26.35 -19.98
CA GLU A 103 2.63 27.60 -19.49
C GLU A 103 2.69 28.74 -20.52
N GLN A 104 3.72 28.79 -21.32
CA GLN A 104 3.89 29.84 -22.34
C GLN A 104 2.91 29.71 -23.53
N ARG A 105 2.18 28.61 -23.67
CA ARG A 105 1.41 28.33 -24.88
C ARG A 105 -0.10 28.59 -24.83
N LYS A 106 -0.81 28.53 -23.68
CA LYS A 106 -2.27 28.87 -23.59
C LYS A 106 -2.76 29.05 -22.15
N SER A 107 -3.41 30.17 -21.86
CA SER A 107 -3.83 30.60 -20.51
C SER A 107 -5.04 29.87 -19.89
N GLY A 108 -5.88 29.19 -20.66
CA GLY A 108 -7.11 28.56 -20.12
C GLY A 108 -7.02 27.04 -19.90
N SER A 109 -6.06 26.39 -20.54
CA SER A 109 -5.84 24.92 -20.44
C SER A 109 -4.96 24.52 -19.26
N ASN A 110 -4.31 25.47 -18.60
CA ASN A 110 -3.24 25.23 -17.63
C ASN A 110 -3.75 24.55 -16.34
N ARG A 111 -4.98 24.87 -15.87
CA ARG A 111 -5.54 24.22 -14.67
C ARG A 111 -5.75 22.72 -14.85
N ILE A 112 -6.27 22.30 -16.01
CA ILE A 112 -6.50 20.87 -16.32
C ILE A 112 -5.16 20.14 -16.46
N ILE A 113 -4.24 20.73 -17.24
CA ILE A 113 -2.93 20.13 -17.51
C ILE A 113 -2.14 19.91 -16.22
N VAL A 114 -2.07 20.91 -15.34
CA VAL A 114 -1.31 20.80 -14.07
C VAL A 114 -1.89 19.73 -13.15
N GLN A 115 -3.21 19.62 -13.05
CA GLN A 115 -3.87 18.57 -12.26
C GLN A 115 -3.63 17.18 -12.84
N LEU A 116 -3.72 17.00 -14.17
CA LEU A 116 -3.44 15.73 -14.83
C LEU A 116 -1.97 15.33 -14.70
N LEU A 117 -1.05 16.30 -14.75
CA LEU A 117 0.37 16.02 -14.53
C LEU A 117 0.66 15.66 -13.07
N ALA A 118 -0.03 16.27 -12.10
CA ALA A 118 0.07 15.88 -10.69
C ALA A 118 -0.39 14.44 -10.49
N TRP A 119 -1.53 14.06 -11.06
CA TRP A 119 -2.04 12.69 -11.04
C TRP A 119 -1.08 11.70 -11.73
N LEU A 120 -0.58 12.03 -12.93
CA LEU A 120 0.36 11.17 -13.66
C LEU A 120 1.69 11.02 -12.91
N THR A 121 2.17 12.07 -12.26
CA THR A 121 3.38 12.02 -11.44
C THR A 121 3.20 11.06 -10.27
N GLY A 122 2.05 11.11 -9.58
CA GLY A 122 1.73 10.15 -8.51
C GLY A 122 1.71 8.71 -9.01
N LEU A 123 1.13 8.46 -10.18
CA LEU A 123 1.14 7.16 -10.85
C LEU A 123 2.55 6.64 -11.16
N LEU A 124 3.44 7.51 -11.62
CA LEU A 124 4.80 7.12 -11.98
C LEU A 124 5.67 6.80 -10.75
N ILE A 125 5.32 7.33 -9.57
CA ILE A 125 6.03 7.06 -8.32
C ILE A 125 5.30 5.96 -7.51
N PHE A 126 5.00 4.85 -8.14
CA PHE A 126 4.24 3.73 -7.55
C PHE A 126 5.05 2.86 -6.56
N VAL A 127 6.34 3.09 -6.46
CA VAL A 127 7.26 2.23 -5.69
C VAL A 127 7.00 2.32 -4.19
N GLU A 128 6.67 3.53 -3.71
CA GLU A 128 6.39 3.79 -2.31
C GLU A 128 5.40 4.97 -2.21
N SER A 129 4.28 4.74 -1.52
CA SER A 129 3.16 5.69 -1.46
C SER A 129 3.52 7.01 -0.77
N SER A 130 4.32 6.98 0.30
CA SER A 130 4.71 8.19 1.03
C SER A 130 5.60 9.11 0.17
N ILE A 131 6.54 8.54 -0.61
CA ILE A 131 7.36 9.33 -1.55
C ILE A 131 6.48 9.95 -2.63
N SER A 132 5.52 9.18 -3.16
CA SER A 132 4.59 9.66 -4.17
C SER A 132 3.82 10.88 -3.67
N VAL A 133 3.17 10.75 -2.53
CA VAL A 133 2.38 11.80 -1.90
C VAL A 133 3.20 13.06 -1.62
N LEU A 134 4.35 12.91 -0.94
CA LEU A 134 5.23 14.03 -0.59
C LEU A 134 5.73 14.75 -1.84
N THR A 135 6.12 13.99 -2.87
CA THR A 135 6.61 14.58 -4.13
C THR A 135 5.51 15.34 -4.86
N VAL A 136 4.33 14.75 -5.02
CA VAL A 136 3.21 15.40 -5.71
C VAL A 136 2.77 16.65 -4.94
N GLY A 137 2.57 16.56 -3.64
CA GLY A 137 2.15 17.68 -2.81
C GLY A 137 3.15 18.84 -2.86
N ALA A 138 4.44 18.57 -2.60
CA ALA A 138 5.47 19.61 -2.58
C ALA A 138 5.71 20.25 -3.96
N LEU A 139 5.73 19.42 -5.03
CA LEU A 139 5.98 19.89 -6.39
C LEU A 139 4.85 20.77 -6.93
N TYR A 140 3.61 20.33 -6.76
CA TYR A 140 2.49 20.99 -7.43
C TYR A 140 1.83 22.08 -6.58
N ARG A 141 2.09 22.15 -5.25
CA ARG A 141 1.52 23.18 -4.38
C ARG A 141 1.69 24.61 -4.89
N PRO A 142 2.91 25.09 -5.25
CA PRO A 142 3.07 26.46 -5.75
C PRO A 142 2.29 26.74 -7.03
N MET A 143 2.11 25.72 -7.88
CA MET A 143 1.36 25.85 -9.13
C MET A 143 -0.14 25.87 -8.90
N PHE A 144 -0.65 25.05 -7.97
CA PHE A 144 -2.05 25.04 -7.56
C PHE A 144 -2.43 26.39 -6.95
N ASP A 145 -1.59 26.92 -6.06
CA ASP A 145 -1.77 28.24 -5.45
C ASP A 145 -1.83 29.35 -6.53
N LYS A 146 -0.89 29.35 -7.46
CA LYS A 146 -0.83 30.34 -8.57
C LYS A 146 -2.03 30.25 -9.51
N LEU A 147 -2.53 29.04 -9.78
CA LEU A 147 -3.67 28.79 -10.67
C LEU A 147 -5.02 28.91 -9.97
N GLY A 148 -5.05 29.21 -8.68
CA GLY A 148 -6.26 29.30 -7.88
C GLY A 148 -7.00 27.98 -7.80
N ILE A 149 -6.29 26.87 -7.56
CA ILE A 149 -6.84 25.54 -7.29
C ILE A 149 -6.68 25.28 -5.79
N SER A 150 -7.68 24.70 -5.13
CA SER A 150 -7.64 24.48 -3.69
C SER A 150 -6.54 23.47 -3.30
N ARG A 151 -5.96 23.66 -2.12
CA ARG A 151 -4.96 22.74 -1.58
C ARG A 151 -5.57 21.38 -1.20
N GLU A 152 -6.85 21.38 -0.83
CA GLU A 152 -7.63 20.16 -0.60
C GLU A 152 -7.70 19.32 -1.88
N LYS A 153 -7.83 19.94 -3.05
CA LYS A 153 -7.84 19.23 -4.33
C LYS A 153 -6.47 18.67 -4.69
N LEU A 154 -5.39 19.37 -4.36
CA LEU A 154 -4.05 18.84 -4.49
C LEU A 154 -3.84 17.62 -3.59
N ALA A 155 -4.25 17.69 -2.32
CA ALA A 155 -4.16 16.59 -1.38
C ALA A 155 -4.95 15.36 -1.88
N TYR A 156 -6.18 15.56 -2.37
CA TYR A 156 -6.99 14.51 -2.99
C TYR A 156 -6.29 13.85 -4.18
N ILE A 157 -5.70 14.64 -5.10
CA ILE A 157 -5.00 14.09 -6.26
C ILE A 157 -3.76 13.30 -5.82
N ALA A 158 -2.98 13.83 -4.87
CA ALA A 158 -1.78 13.18 -4.36
C ALA A 158 -2.12 11.84 -3.68
N ASP A 159 -3.12 11.82 -2.80
CA ASP A 159 -3.55 10.62 -2.08
C ASP A 159 -4.13 9.57 -3.03
N SER A 160 -5.07 9.98 -3.89
CA SER A 160 -5.74 9.07 -4.84
C SER A 160 -4.82 8.51 -5.93
N SER A 161 -3.67 9.14 -6.21
CA SER A 161 -2.69 8.63 -7.18
C SER A 161 -1.55 7.83 -6.54
N SER A 162 -1.50 7.69 -5.22
CA SER A 162 -0.43 7.01 -4.50
C SER A 162 -0.81 5.57 -4.09
N ALA A 163 -1.52 5.38 -2.98
CA ALA A 163 -1.90 4.05 -2.50
C ALA A 163 -2.71 3.24 -3.51
N PRO A 164 -3.75 3.81 -4.21
CA PRO A 164 -4.46 3.07 -5.25
C PRO A 164 -3.59 2.64 -6.44
N SER A 165 -2.56 3.41 -6.82
CA SER A 165 -1.64 3.00 -7.88
C SER A 165 -0.65 1.95 -7.41
N SER A 166 -0.15 2.08 -6.18
CA SER A 166 0.86 1.16 -5.64
C SER A 166 0.36 -0.27 -5.53
N ILE A 167 -0.91 -0.49 -5.18
CA ILE A 167 -1.47 -1.85 -5.10
C ILE A 167 -1.74 -2.47 -6.48
N LEU A 168 -1.91 -1.67 -7.54
CA LEU A 168 -2.16 -2.16 -8.90
C LEU A 168 -0.88 -2.50 -9.66
N ILE A 169 0.29 -2.19 -9.12
CA ILE A 169 1.58 -2.46 -9.75
C ILE A 169 2.36 -3.45 -8.87
N PRO A 170 2.62 -4.68 -9.36
CA PRO A 170 3.14 -5.77 -8.51
C PRO A 170 4.62 -5.62 -8.09
N PHE A 171 5.36 -4.70 -8.73
CA PHE A 171 6.82 -4.61 -8.58
C PHE A 171 7.25 -3.58 -7.53
N ASN A 172 6.65 -3.69 -6.34
CA ASN A 172 6.94 -2.84 -5.18
C ASN A 172 6.72 -3.61 -3.86
N GLY A 173 6.82 -2.92 -2.72
CA GLY A 173 6.63 -3.52 -1.41
C GLY A 173 5.23 -4.11 -1.19
N TRP A 174 4.20 -3.48 -1.73
CA TRP A 174 2.81 -3.95 -1.64
C TRP A 174 2.65 -5.30 -2.32
N GLY A 175 3.15 -5.42 -3.56
CA GLY A 175 3.13 -6.69 -4.30
C GLY A 175 3.89 -7.79 -3.58
N ALA A 176 5.07 -7.49 -3.03
CA ALA A 176 5.84 -8.46 -2.26
C ALA A 176 5.12 -8.96 -1.02
N PHE A 177 4.48 -8.07 -0.26
CA PHE A 177 3.70 -8.42 0.92
C PHE A 177 2.50 -9.30 0.56
N ILE A 178 1.72 -8.89 -0.46
CA ILE A 178 0.57 -9.67 -0.94
C ILE A 178 1.02 -11.07 -1.38
N MET A 179 2.09 -11.18 -2.18
CA MET A 179 2.64 -12.47 -2.60
C MET A 179 3.04 -13.34 -1.40
N THR A 180 3.62 -12.76 -0.36
CA THR A 180 3.98 -13.50 0.86
C THR A 180 2.75 -13.99 1.61
N LEU A 181 1.71 -13.15 1.73
CA LEU A 181 0.43 -13.57 2.32
C LEU A 181 -0.22 -14.70 1.52
N LEU A 182 -0.22 -14.61 0.19
CA LEU A 182 -0.78 -15.65 -0.68
C LEU A 182 0.03 -16.96 -0.60
N ALA A 183 1.36 -16.88 -0.56
CA ALA A 183 2.22 -18.04 -0.33
C ALA A 183 1.90 -18.72 1.01
N ALA A 184 1.69 -17.94 2.08
CA ALA A 184 1.26 -18.44 3.38
C ALA A 184 -0.13 -19.10 3.33
N GLN A 185 -1.00 -18.74 2.38
CA GLN A 185 -2.28 -19.44 2.13
C GLN A 185 -2.11 -20.75 1.32
N GLY A 186 -0.92 -21.08 0.84
CA GLY A 186 -0.64 -22.32 0.13
C GLY A 186 -0.78 -22.23 -1.39
N PHE A 187 -0.87 -21.01 -1.95
CA PHE A 187 -0.84 -20.86 -3.40
C PHE A 187 0.54 -21.24 -3.95
N SER A 188 0.56 -22.13 -4.93
CA SER A 188 1.79 -22.56 -5.60
C SER A 188 2.40 -21.48 -6.48
N ASP A 189 1.56 -20.59 -7.02
CA ASP A 189 1.95 -19.44 -7.84
C ASP A 189 1.33 -18.14 -7.27
N PRO A 190 1.96 -17.56 -6.22
CA PRO A 190 1.45 -16.33 -5.59
C PRO A 190 1.45 -15.13 -6.53
N PHE A 191 2.44 -15.03 -7.44
CA PHE A 191 2.52 -13.93 -8.39
C PHE A 191 1.38 -13.97 -9.42
N ALA A 192 1.13 -15.11 -10.05
CA ALA A 192 0.02 -15.24 -10.99
C ALA A 192 -1.35 -15.07 -10.29
N THR A 193 -1.49 -15.59 -9.07
CA THR A 193 -2.69 -15.40 -8.26
C THR A 193 -2.93 -13.93 -7.97
N MET A 194 -1.90 -13.19 -7.57
CA MET A 194 -1.97 -11.74 -7.36
C MET A 194 -2.35 -11.00 -8.64
N LEU A 195 -1.69 -11.28 -9.78
CA LEU A 195 -1.99 -10.62 -11.05
C LEU A 195 -3.43 -10.85 -11.51
N LYS A 196 -3.94 -12.09 -11.38
CA LYS A 196 -5.34 -12.40 -11.67
C LYS A 196 -6.29 -11.64 -10.77
N SER A 197 -5.97 -11.54 -9.47
CA SER A 197 -6.78 -10.78 -8.52
C SER A 197 -6.72 -9.27 -8.79
N MET A 198 -5.60 -8.73 -9.26
CA MET A 198 -5.48 -7.30 -9.58
C MET A 198 -6.50 -6.84 -10.65
N ALA A 199 -6.84 -7.70 -11.61
CA ALA A 199 -7.85 -7.40 -12.63
C ALA A 199 -9.26 -7.16 -12.01
N TYR A 200 -9.52 -7.72 -10.83
CA TYR A 200 -10.75 -7.58 -10.07
C TYR A 200 -10.64 -6.56 -8.93
N ASN A 201 -9.53 -5.84 -8.80
CA ASN A 201 -9.35 -4.88 -7.70
C ASN A 201 -10.05 -3.55 -8.04
N PHE A 202 -11.39 -3.57 -8.01
CA PHE A 202 -12.23 -2.50 -8.56
C PHE A 202 -12.08 -1.19 -7.81
N TYR A 203 -11.94 -1.21 -6.48
CA TYR A 203 -11.85 0.05 -5.73
C TYR A 203 -10.65 0.92 -6.17
N PRO A 204 -9.40 0.45 -6.12
CA PRO A 204 -8.27 1.27 -6.53
C PRO A 204 -8.33 1.64 -8.02
N ILE A 205 -8.86 0.78 -8.89
CA ILE A 205 -9.04 1.10 -10.31
C ILE A 205 -10.01 2.28 -10.46
N ILE A 206 -11.17 2.22 -9.81
CA ILE A 206 -12.19 3.27 -9.91
C ILE A 206 -11.70 4.55 -9.24
N ALA A 207 -11.11 4.47 -8.04
CA ALA A 207 -10.58 5.63 -7.32
C ALA A 207 -9.53 6.38 -8.15
N LEU A 208 -8.63 5.63 -8.82
CA LEU A 208 -7.62 6.18 -9.69
C LEU A 208 -8.21 6.85 -10.93
N LEU A 209 -9.23 6.26 -11.54
CA LEU A 209 -9.87 6.77 -12.76
C LEU A 209 -10.84 7.94 -12.50
N ILE A 210 -11.44 8.02 -11.32
CA ILE A 210 -12.31 9.16 -10.97
C ILE A 210 -11.54 10.47 -11.01
N VAL A 211 -10.26 10.49 -10.61
CA VAL A 211 -9.44 11.71 -10.58
C VAL A 211 -9.40 12.41 -11.95
N PRO A 212 -8.89 11.79 -13.03
CA PRO A 212 -8.87 12.43 -14.34
C PRO A 212 -10.28 12.71 -14.88
N VAL A 213 -11.28 11.89 -14.56
CA VAL A 213 -12.68 12.17 -14.96
C VAL A 213 -13.18 13.46 -14.35
N VAL A 214 -12.98 13.69 -13.06
CA VAL A 214 -13.38 14.92 -12.36
C VAL A 214 -12.61 16.12 -12.88
N ILE A 215 -11.32 15.98 -13.13
CA ILE A 215 -10.46 17.03 -13.68
C ILE A 215 -10.96 17.46 -15.07
N LEU A 216 -11.24 16.50 -15.95
CA LEU A 216 -11.69 16.76 -17.33
C LEU A 216 -13.14 17.28 -17.37
N TRP A 217 -14.00 16.80 -16.48
CA TRP A 217 -15.37 17.28 -16.36
C TRP A 217 -15.44 18.72 -15.84
N GLY A 218 -14.43 19.14 -15.05
CA GLY A 218 -14.33 20.50 -14.50
C GLY A 218 -15.39 20.83 -13.44
N LYS A 219 -16.05 19.82 -12.88
CA LYS A 219 -17.06 19.98 -11.83
C LYS A 219 -16.69 19.09 -10.64
N ASP A 220 -16.51 19.72 -9.50
CA ASP A 220 -16.31 19.04 -8.23
C ASP A 220 -17.63 18.79 -7.52
N ILE A 221 -17.66 17.86 -6.57
CA ILE A 221 -18.84 17.48 -5.82
C ILE A 221 -18.71 17.85 -4.33
N GLY A 222 -19.83 18.07 -3.68
CA GLY A 222 -19.94 18.24 -2.23
C GLY A 222 -18.98 19.26 -1.63
N PRO A 223 -18.21 18.89 -0.58
CA PRO A 223 -17.27 19.80 0.07
C PRO A 223 -16.13 20.29 -0.83
N MET A 224 -15.66 19.47 -1.78
CA MET A 224 -14.63 19.88 -2.74
C MET A 224 -15.12 21.00 -3.65
N ALA A 225 -16.37 20.94 -4.12
CA ALA A 225 -16.95 22.02 -4.91
C ALA A 225 -17.00 23.35 -4.13
N LYS A 226 -17.24 23.30 -2.81
CA LYS A 226 -17.20 24.48 -1.93
C LYS A 226 -15.76 25.00 -1.79
N ALA A 227 -14.76 24.13 -1.64
CA ALA A 227 -13.36 24.51 -1.56
C ALA A 227 -12.90 25.21 -2.86
N GLU A 228 -13.19 24.64 -4.02
CA GLU A 228 -12.88 25.24 -5.33
C GLU A 228 -13.60 26.58 -5.55
N LYS A 229 -14.88 26.69 -5.13
CA LYS A 229 -15.64 27.93 -5.20
C LYS A 229 -15.02 29.02 -4.32
N ARG A 230 -14.63 28.69 -3.06
CA ARG A 230 -13.95 29.61 -2.13
C ARG A 230 -12.67 30.19 -2.77
N VAL A 231 -11.84 29.34 -3.34
CA VAL A 231 -10.59 29.79 -3.98
C VAL A 231 -10.88 30.69 -5.17
N LYS A 232 -11.87 30.34 -6.00
CA LYS A 232 -12.22 31.10 -7.20
C LYS A 232 -12.85 32.45 -6.90
N GLU A 233 -13.74 32.55 -5.89
CA GLU A 233 -14.51 33.77 -5.60
C GLU A 233 -13.84 34.67 -4.56
N GLU A 234 -13.16 34.06 -3.56
CA GLU A 234 -12.58 34.78 -2.42
C GLU A 234 -11.03 34.84 -2.47
N GLY A 235 -10.41 34.09 -3.36
CA GLY A 235 -8.93 33.95 -3.41
C GLY A 235 -8.33 33.21 -2.20
N LYS A 236 -9.16 32.65 -1.30
CA LYS A 236 -8.69 31.95 -0.09
C LYS A 236 -8.33 30.51 -0.40
N LEU A 237 -7.06 30.17 -0.32
CA LEU A 237 -6.54 28.80 -0.55
C LEU A 237 -6.98 27.80 0.51
N LEU A 238 -7.21 28.26 1.74
CA LEU A 238 -7.61 27.45 2.90
C LEU A 238 -8.98 27.85 3.41
N ALA A 239 -9.68 26.93 4.10
CA ALA A 239 -10.93 27.22 4.77
C ALA A 239 -10.72 28.18 5.97
N ASP A 240 -11.75 28.93 6.36
CA ASP A 240 -11.69 29.79 7.54
C ASP A 240 -11.51 28.93 8.79
N GLY A 241 -10.48 29.23 9.60
CA GLY A 241 -10.11 28.46 10.78
C GLY A 241 -9.33 27.17 10.52
N ALA A 242 -8.98 26.88 9.27
CA ALA A 242 -8.15 25.74 8.92
C ALA A 242 -6.78 25.81 9.61
N GLN A 243 -6.31 24.67 10.10
CA GLN A 243 -4.99 24.50 10.68
C GLN A 243 -4.16 23.60 9.76
N PRO A 244 -3.45 24.17 8.79
CA PRO A 244 -2.63 23.36 7.87
C PRO A 244 -1.56 22.62 8.67
N MET A 245 -1.45 21.32 8.43
CA MET A 245 -0.35 20.54 8.97
C MET A 245 0.92 20.92 8.18
N ILE A 246 1.75 21.75 8.77
CA ILE A 246 3.09 22.04 8.26
C ILE A 246 4.04 21.25 9.16
N SER A 247 4.68 20.22 8.62
CA SER A 247 5.71 19.51 9.35
C SER A 247 7.07 19.89 8.81
N ASP A 248 7.85 20.57 9.63
CA ASP A 248 9.27 20.71 9.39
C ASP A 248 10.01 19.37 9.55
N GLU A 249 9.45 18.44 10.30
CA GLU A 249 10.07 17.15 10.68
C GLU A 249 10.08 16.09 9.57
N LEU A 250 9.11 16.08 8.62
CA LEU A 250 9.11 15.15 7.48
C LEU A 250 10.05 15.61 6.34
N THR A 251 10.53 16.83 6.42
CA THR A 251 11.58 17.36 5.54
C THR A 251 12.98 17.17 6.11
N GLU A 252 13.15 16.48 7.25
CA GLU A 252 14.41 16.38 8.01
C GLU A 252 15.59 15.67 7.32
N VAL A 253 15.40 15.06 6.15
CA VAL A 253 16.56 14.67 5.36
C VAL A 253 16.81 15.74 4.32
N GLU A 254 17.47 16.82 4.75
CA GLU A 254 17.93 17.85 3.82
C GLU A 254 18.84 17.24 2.77
N MET A 255 18.71 17.74 1.56
CA MET A 255 19.65 17.46 0.48
C MET A 255 21.08 17.77 0.95
N ALA A 256 22.06 16.98 0.54
CA ALA A 256 23.45 17.22 0.89
C ALA A 256 23.90 18.63 0.44
N PRO A 257 24.66 19.37 1.26
CA PRO A 257 25.09 20.72 0.91
C PRO A 257 25.92 20.69 -0.38
N ASN A 258 25.74 21.69 -1.22
CA ASN A 258 26.43 21.87 -2.51
C ASN A 258 26.14 20.79 -3.58
N VAL A 259 25.10 19.97 -3.42
CA VAL A 259 24.67 19.01 -4.43
C VAL A 259 23.73 19.68 -5.42
N THR A 260 24.00 19.51 -6.71
CA THR A 260 23.05 19.91 -7.76
C THR A 260 21.92 18.88 -7.86
N PRO A 261 20.66 19.27 -7.67
CA PRO A 261 19.53 18.34 -7.78
C PRO A 261 19.44 17.73 -9.18
N LYS A 262 19.34 16.39 -9.26
CA LYS A 262 19.29 15.67 -10.54
C LYS A 262 18.25 14.56 -10.48
N ALA A 263 17.27 14.58 -11.39
CA ALA A 263 16.17 13.60 -11.45
C ALA A 263 16.67 12.14 -11.53
N TYR A 264 17.76 11.90 -12.21
CA TYR A 264 18.31 10.56 -12.36
C TYR A 264 18.86 9.97 -11.05
N ASN A 265 19.16 10.79 -10.03
CA ASN A 265 19.50 10.30 -8.69
C ASN A 265 18.31 9.63 -7.98
N MET A 266 17.09 9.94 -8.38
CA MET A 266 15.88 9.21 -7.96
C MET A 266 15.55 8.09 -8.95
N ALA A 267 15.50 8.40 -10.24
CA ALA A 267 14.99 7.50 -11.27
C ALA A 267 15.83 6.21 -11.40
N ILE A 268 17.17 6.31 -11.42
CA ILE A 268 18.03 5.14 -11.66
C ILE A 268 17.92 4.10 -10.51
N PRO A 269 18.06 4.46 -9.23
CA PRO A 269 17.87 3.50 -8.13
C PRO A 269 16.49 2.83 -8.14
N ILE A 270 15.44 3.60 -8.42
CA ILE A 270 14.08 3.06 -8.52
C ILE A 270 13.98 2.07 -9.69
N LEU A 271 14.47 2.42 -10.87
CA LEU A 271 14.48 1.54 -12.04
C LEU A 271 15.25 0.25 -11.77
N ILE A 272 16.39 0.32 -11.08
CA ILE A 272 17.14 -0.88 -10.69
C ILE A 272 16.29 -1.79 -9.82
N MET A 273 15.60 -1.25 -8.80
CA MET A 273 14.71 -2.04 -7.95
C MET A 273 13.58 -2.67 -8.76
N VAL A 274 12.92 -1.88 -9.62
CA VAL A 274 11.77 -2.33 -10.43
C VAL A 274 12.18 -3.41 -11.43
N PHE A 275 13.31 -3.25 -12.14
CA PHE A 275 13.77 -4.25 -13.13
C PHE A 275 14.41 -5.48 -12.50
N MET A 276 15.06 -5.32 -11.35
CA MET A 276 15.65 -6.46 -10.63
C MET A 276 14.58 -7.43 -10.15
N MET A 277 13.38 -6.95 -9.83
CA MET A 277 12.32 -7.79 -9.30
C MET A 277 11.85 -8.90 -10.29
N PRO A 278 11.43 -8.61 -11.54
CA PRO A 278 11.09 -9.65 -12.51
C PRO A 278 12.29 -10.53 -12.88
N ILE A 279 13.51 -10.00 -12.90
CA ILE A 279 14.72 -10.80 -13.12
C ILE A 279 14.89 -11.85 -12.01
N MET A 280 14.72 -11.46 -10.76
CA MET A 280 14.86 -12.36 -9.62
C MET A 280 13.70 -13.33 -9.47
N LEU A 281 12.48 -12.92 -9.84
CA LEU A 281 11.34 -13.85 -9.96
C LEU A 281 11.67 -14.95 -10.99
N ALA A 282 12.07 -14.54 -12.20
CA ALA A 282 12.48 -15.51 -13.22
C ALA A 282 13.64 -16.40 -12.77
N TYR A 283 14.67 -15.84 -12.14
CA TYR A 283 15.80 -16.60 -11.64
C TYR A 283 15.38 -17.67 -10.60
N THR A 284 14.54 -17.30 -9.65
CA THR A 284 14.09 -18.23 -8.60
C THR A 284 13.09 -19.27 -9.10
N GLY A 285 12.31 -18.97 -10.14
CA GLY A 285 11.35 -19.90 -10.76
C GLY A 285 11.92 -20.67 -11.95
N TRP A 286 13.17 -20.41 -12.37
CA TRP A 286 13.74 -20.99 -13.60
C TRP A 286 13.80 -22.51 -13.58
N GLY A 287 14.11 -23.09 -12.43
CA GLY A 287 14.17 -24.54 -12.26
C GLY A 287 12.83 -25.23 -12.55
N GLU A 288 11.71 -24.64 -12.12
CA GLU A 288 10.38 -25.17 -12.40
C GLU A 288 9.99 -24.95 -13.88
N ALA A 289 10.39 -23.82 -14.46
CA ALA A 289 10.14 -23.55 -15.88
C ALA A 289 10.82 -24.60 -16.80
N LEU A 290 12.04 -24.99 -16.48
CA LEU A 290 12.75 -26.05 -17.23
C LEU A 290 12.13 -27.42 -17.07
N LYS A 291 11.53 -27.74 -15.92
CA LYS A 291 10.87 -29.03 -15.65
C LYS A 291 9.51 -29.10 -16.35
N GLU A 292 8.68 -28.07 -16.19
CA GLU A 292 7.31 -28.04 -16.65
C GLU A 292 7.16 -27.70 -18.14
N ARG A 293 8.12 -26.95 -18.70
CA ARG A 293 8.12 -26.47 -20.08
C ARG A 293 9.47 -26.61 -20.77
N PRO A 294 10.04 -27.83 -20.85
CA PRO A 294 11.39 -28.04 -21.40
C PRO A 294 11.52 -27.62 -22.86
N ASP A 295 10.46 -27.82 -23.66
CA ASP A 295 10.46 -27.57 -25.11
C ASP A 295 9.91 -26.18 -25.49
N ALA A 296 9.55 -25.34 -24.51
CA ALA A 296 9.02 -24.00 -24.76
C ALA A 296 10.14 -23.04 -25.19
N SER A 297 9.76 -21.94 -25.85
CA SER A 297 10.72 -20.86 -26.16
C SER A 297 11.33 -20.28 -24.88
N VAL A 298 12.55 -19.75 -24.96
CA VAL A 298 13.21 -19.09 -23.81
C VAL A 298 12.35 -17.96 -23.25
N PHE A 299 11.63 -17.24 -24.09
CA PHE A 299 10.71 -16.20 -23.65
C PHE A 299 9.52 -16.75 -22.88
N ASP A 300 8.91 -17.84 -23.35
CA ASP A 300 7.79 -18.50 -22.66
C ASP A 300 8.25 -19.12 -21.33
N GLN A 301 9.46 -19.71 -21.32
CA GLN A 301 10.09 -20.19 -20.09
C GLN A 301 10.33 -19.05 -19.11
N PHE A 302 10.79 -17.88 -19.57
CA PHE A 302 11.01 -16.69 -18.74
C PHE A 302 9.71 -16.18 -18.12
N ILE A 303 8.65 -16.05 -18.91
CA ILE A 303 7.33 -15.62 -18.40
C ILE A 303 6.77 -16.63 -17.39
N PHE A 304 6.89 -17.93 -17.68
CA PHE A 304 6.46 -18.97 -16.75
C PHE A 304 7.28 -18.96 -15.46
N ALA A 305 8.59 -18.79 -15.57
CA ALA A 305 9.49 -18.71 -14.41
C ALA A 305 9.15 -17.53 -13.50
N ILE A 306 8.76 -16.36 -14.06
CA ILE A 306 8.28 -15.23 -13.24
C ILE A 306 7.10 -15.66 -12.37
N GLY A 307 6.16 -16.43 -12.95
CA GLY A 307 4.99 -16.95 -12.23
C GLY A 307 5.34 -17.88 -11.07
N GLN A 308 6.38 -18.70 -11.24
CA GLN A 308 6.85 -19.68 -10.23
C GLN A 308 7.90 -19.10 -9.26
N GLY A 309 8.24 -17.82 -9.40
CA GLY A 309 9.30 -17.17 -8.64
C GLY A 309 8.92 -16.82 -7.20
N SER A 310 9.93 -16.75 -6.32
CA SER A 310 9.77 -16.32 -4.93
C SER A 310 9.70 -14.80 -4.82
N GLY A 311 8.50 -14.24 -4.56
CA GLY A 311 8.29 -12.81 -4.40
C GLY A 311 9.11 -12.18 -3.27
N SER A 312 9.20 -12.85 -2.12
CA SER A 312 9.98 -12.37 -0.97
C SER A 312 11.48 -12.32 -1.26
N THR A 313 12.00 -13.30 -2.00
CA THR A 313 13.41 -13.30 -2.44
C THR A 313 13.66 -12.20 -3.45
N ALA A 314 12.77 -12.06 -4.43
CA ALA A 314 12.91 -11.08 -5.50
C ALA A 314 12.93 -9.65 -4.95
N VAL A 315 12.01 -9.29 -4.08
CA VAL A 315 11.92 -7.93 -3.53
C VAL A 315 13.09 -7.59 -2.60
N LEU A 316 13.53 -8.53 -1.78
CA LEU A 316 14.68 -8.31 -0.90
C LEU A 316 15.96 -8.07 -1.71
N ILE A 317 16.23 -8.90 -2.73
CA ILE A 317 17.40 -8.72 -3.59
C ILE A 317 17.27 -7.44 -4.43
N ALA A 318 16.08 -7.09 -4.89
CA ALA A 318 15.85 -5.86 -5.64
C ALA A 318 16.20 -4.62 -4.81
N VAL A 319 15.74 -4.52 -3.56
CA VAL A 319 16.07 -3.38 -2.69
C VAL A 319 17.54 -3.36 -2.31
N LEU A 320 18.14 -4.50 -1.99
CA LEU A 320 19.58 -4.59 -1.68
C LEU A 320 20.43 -4.16 -2.88
N SER A 321 20.10 -4.63 -4.08
CA SER A 321 20.79 -4.24 -5.32
C SER A 321 20.69 -2.74 -5.56
N SER A 322 19.51 -2.15 -5.34
CA SER A 322 19.30 -0.71 -5.48
C SER A 322 20.08 0.09 -4.44
N ILE A 323 20.12 -0.35 -3.18
CA ILE A 323 20.90 0.29 -2.11
C ILE A 323 22.40 0.22 -2.43
N LEU A 324 22.92 -0.96 -2.76
CA LEU A 324 24.35 -1.14 -3.08
C LEU A 324 24.76 -0.32 -4.31
N PHE A 325 23.94 -0.35 -5.35
CA PHE A 325 24.18 0.50 -6.51
C PHE A 325 24.17 1.98 -6.13
N SER A 326 23.20 2.41 -5.33
CA SER A 326 23.09 3.82 -4.90
C SER A 326 24.31 4.26 -4.10
N MET A 327 24.85 3.40 -3.23
CA MET A 327 26.09 3.68 -2.49
C MET A 327 27.26 3.97 -3.43
N VAL A 328 27.46 3.12 -4.43
CA VAL A 328 28.51 3.32 -5.43
C VAL A 328 28.22 4.56 -6.28
N PHE A 329 27.00 4.69 -6.76
CA PHE A 329 26.57 5.75 -7.66
C PHE A 329 26.70 7.15 -7.05
N TYR A 330 26.28 7.31 -5.79
CA TYR A 330 26.40 8.60 -5.09
C TYR A 330 27.83 8.85 -4.60
N ARG A 331 28.59 7.81 -4.32
CA ARG A 331 30.02 7.95 -4.00
C ARG A 331 30.84 8.43 -5.19
N VAL A 332 30.59 7.88 -6.37
CA VAL A 332 31.25 8.32 -7.62
C VAL A 332 30.91 9.78 -7.98
N GLN A 333 29.68 10.21 -7.67
CA GLN A 333 29.26 11.60 -7.84
C GLN A 333 29.77 12.54 -6.72
N ASN A 334 30.49 12.03 -5.72
CA ASN A 334 30.94 12.76 -4.53
C ASN A 334 29.78 13.43 -3.73
N ILE A 335 28.58 12.84 -3.77
CA ILE A 335 27.42 13.35 -3.05
C ILE A 335 27.49 12.96 -1.56
N MET A 336 27.86 11.72 -1.26
CA MET A 336 27.90 11.18 0.10
C MET A 336 29.17 10.35 0.32
N GLY A 337 29.71 10.41 1.56
CA GLY A 337 30.78 9.55 2.01
C GLY A 337 30.27 8.21 2.56
N PHE A 338 31.11 7.17 2.63
CA PHE A 338 30.69 5.85 3.14
C PHE A 338 30.19 5.91 4.57
N LYS A 339 30.81 6.68 5.46
CA LYS A 339 30.37 6.83 6.84
C LYS A 339 28.95 7.42 6.91
N GLU A 340 28.71 8.49 6.15
CA GLU A 340 27.40 9.12 6.04
C GLU A 340 26.35 8.13 5.50
N MET A 341 26.68 7.35 4.47
CA MET A 341 25.77 6.36 3.91
C MET A 341 25.37 5.28 4.92
N ILE A 342 26.29 4.81 5.77
CA ILE A 342 25.99 3.85 6.84
C ILE A 342 25.05 4.48 7.87
N GLU A 343 25.32 5.71 8.30
CA GLU A 343 24.46 6.44 9.25
C GLU A 343 23.06 6.66 8.68
N LEU A 344 22.96 7.03 7.41
CA LEU A 344 21.69 7.21 6.71
C LEU A 344 20.95 5.89 6.50
N THR A 345 21.67 4.79 6.24
CA THR A 345 21.07 3.44 6.17
C THR A 345 20.41 3.08 7.48
N LEU A 346 21.11 3.27 8.62
CA LEU A 346 20.57 2.99 9.94
C LEU A 346 19.38 3.91 10.27
N LYS A 347 19.45 5.19 9.91
CA LYS A 347 18.34 6.14 10.07
C LYS A 347 17.12 5.68 9.25
N GLY A 348 17.32 5.25 8.00
CA GLY A 348 16.25 4.76 7.13
C GLY A 348 15.58 3.49 7.68
N ILE A 349 16.39 2.53 8.13
CA ILE A 349 15.90 1.32 8.77
C ILE A 349 15.07 1.69 10.02
N SER A 350 15.58 2.57 10.88
CA SER A 350 14.87 3.02 12.08
C SER A 350 13.50 3.61 11.74
N GLY A 351 13.39 4.40 10.68
CA GLY A 351 12.11 4.96 10.22
C GLY A 351 11.09 3.91 9.74
N MET A 352 11.56 2.74 9.29
CA MET A 352 10.72 1.66 8.79
C MET A 352 10.51 0.50 9.77
N ILE A 353 11.10 0.55 10.96
CA ILE A 353 10.87 -0.45 12.01
C ILE A 353 9.39 -0.64 12.35
N PRO A 354 8.55 0.41 12.46
CA PRO A 354 7.12 0.19 12.68
C PRO A 354 6.48 -0.70 11.62
N LEU A 355 6.77 -0.48 10.33
CA LEU A 355 6.25 -1.32 9.25
C LEU A 355 6.75 -2.77 9.37
N ALA A 356 8.03 -2.98 9.64
CA ALA A 356 8.61 -4.31 9.82
C ALA A 356 7.97 -5.07 11.00
N LEU A 357 7.72 -4.40 12.12
CA LEU A 357 7.01 -4.97 13.26
C LEU A 357 5.55 -5.28 12.95
N LEU A 358 4.87 -4.41 12.19
CA LEU A 358 3.51 -4.68 11.74
C LEU A 358 3.44 -5.95 10.90
N MET A 359 4.41 -6.17 9.99
CA MET A 359 4.50 -7.40 9.20
C MET A 359 4.68 -8.63 10.07
N MET A 360 5.57 -8.58 11.05
CA MET A 360 5.76 -9.68 12.00
C MET A 360 4.45 -10.04 12.71
N LEU A 361 3.71 -9.06 13.21
CA LEU A 361 2.43 -9.30 13.90
C LEU A 361 1.35 -9.81 12.94
N ALA A 362 1.30 -9.30 11.71
CA ALA A 362 0.36 -9.76 10.69
C ALA A 362 0.60 -11.23 10.31
N PHE A 363 1.86 -11.65 10.17
CA PHE A 363 2.20 -13.05 9.92
C PHE A 363 1.87 -13.93 11.14
N ALA A 364 2.14 -13.47 12.36
CA ALA A 364 1.84 -14.23 13.58
C ALA A 364 0.33 -14.46 13.77
N ILE A 365 -0.51 -13.43 13.60
CA ILE A 365 -1.96 -13.60 13.72
C ILE A 365 -2.53 -14.43 12.57
N GLY A 366 -1.98 -14.28 11.37
CA GLY A 366 -2.34 -15.09 10.20
C GLY A 366 -2.08 -16.57 10.45
N ASP A 367 -0.92 -16.92 11.03
CA ASP A 367 -0.55 -18.29 11.38
C ASP A 367 -1.50 -18.88 12.46
N VAL A 368 -1.75 -18.14 13.52
CA VAL A 368 -2.71 -18.53 14.58
C VAL A 368 -4.11 -18.79 14.01
N CYS A 369 -4.62 -17.88 13.17
CA CYS A 369 -5.96 -18.01 12.61
C CYS A 369 -6.07 -19.17 11.59
N LYS A 370 -5.03 -19.37 10.76
CA LYS A 370 -5.05 -20.37 9.70
C LYS A 370 -4.67 -21.77 10.20
N ASN A 371 -3.47 -21.89 10.79
CA ASN A 371 -2.83 -23.20 11.03
C ASN A 371 -3.20 -23.81 12.38
N HIS A 372 -3.61 -23.00 13.37
CA HIS A 372 -3.95 -23.46 14.71
C HIS A 372 -5.44 -23.43 15.01
N LEU A 373 -6.12 -22.33 14.77
CA LEU A 373 -7.53 -22.18 15.11
C LEU A 373 -8.49 -22.49 13.96
N HIS A 374 -7.99 -22.58 12.73
CA HIS A 374 -8.77 -22.83 11.51
C HIS A 374 -9.98 -21.90 11.38
N THR A 375 -9.78 -20.60 11.70
CA THR A 375 -10.83 -19.57 11.79
C THR A 375 -11.64 -19.46 10.50
N GLY A 376 -10.96 -19.38 9.32
CA GLY A 376 -11.63 -19.23 8.03
C GLY A 376 -12.54 -20.42 7.70
N THR A 377 -12.08 -21.65 7.97
CA THR A 377 -12.86 -22.87 7.74
C THR A 377 -14.06 -22.97 8.67
N TYR A 378 -13.91 -22.54 9.93
CA TYR A 378 -15.04 -22.47 10.85
C TYR A 378 -16.10 -21.45 10.39
N VAL A 379 -15.67 -20.22 10.00
CA VAL A 379 -16.60 -19.21 9.45
C VAL A 379 -17.37 -19.79 8.28
N ALA A 380 -16.69 -20.39 7.32
CA ALA A 380 -17.31 -20.98 6.16
C ALA A 380 -18.34 -22.06 6.54
N SER A 381 -18.01 -22.94 7.50
CA SER A 381 -18.94 -24.00 7.95
C SER A 381 -20.21 -23.46 8.62
N VAL A 382 -20.13 -22.31 9.29
CA VAL A 382 -21.29 -21.67 9.93
C VAL A 382 -22.22 -21.01 8.91
N VAL A 383 -21.64 -20.46 7.83
CA VAL A 383 -22.41 -19.69 6.85
C VAL A 383 -22.80 -20.47 5.60
N GLN A 384 -22.24 -21.66 5.38
CA GLN A 384 -22.42 -22.47 4.15
C GLN A 384 -23.88 -22.76 3.79
N ASP A 385 -24.78 -22.87 4.79
CA ASP A 385 -26.18 -23.24 4.57
C ASP A 385 -27.07 -22.06 4.16
N TRP A 386 -26.59 -20.81 4.35
CA TRP A 386 -27.40 -19.61 4.10
C TRP A 386 -26.67 -18.53 3.30
N LEU A 387 -25.34 -18.53 3.24
CA LEU A 387 -24.57 -17.57 2.46
C LEU A 387 -24.29 -18.10 1.07
N SER A 388 -24.84 -17.44 0.05
CA SER A 388 -24.50 -17.74 -1.34
C SER A 388 -23.02 -17.45 -1.60
N PRO A 389 -22.31 -18.36 -2.30
CA PRO A 389 -20.89 -18.13 -2.71
C PRO A 389 -20.66 -16.77 -3.36
N GLY A 390 -21.60 -16.34 -4.20
CA GLY A 390 -21.54 -15.06 -4.89
C GLY A 390 -21.59 -13.82 -4.00
N LEU A 391 -22.05 -13.94 -2.75
CA LEU A 391 -22.04 -12.82 -1.79
C LEU A 391 -20.71 -12.67 -1.05
N VAL A 392 -19.85 -13.69 -1.08
CA VAL A 392 -18.58 -13.70 -0.33
C VAL A 392 -17.69 -12.52 -0.70
N PRO A 393 -17.38 -12.22 -1.97
CA PRO A 393 -16.53 -11.08 -2.32
C PRO A 393 -17.11 -9.75 -1.85
N PHE A 394 -18.42 -9.55 -1.99
CA PHE A 394 -19.08 -8.33 -1.55
C PHE A 394 -18.95 -8.11 -0.04
N LEU A 395 -19.20 -9.14 0.77
CA LEU A 395 -19.09 -9.05 2.23
C LEU A 395 -17.65 -8.85 2.68
N ILE A 396 -16.70 -9.56 2.08
CA ILE A 396 -15.28 -9.40 2.36
C ILE A 396 -14.82 -7.97 2.05
N PHE A 397 -15.29 -7.38 0.94
CA PHE A 397 -15.00 -5.98 0.62
C PHE A 397 -15.53 -5.03 1.69
N LEU A 398 -16.80 -5.15 2.09
CA LEU A 398 -17.41 -4.28 3.10
C LEU A 398 -16.71 -4.39 4.47
N VAL A 399 -16.40 -5.60 4.90
CA VAL A 399 -15.70 -5.85 6.17
C VAL A 399 -14.28 -5.24 6.09
N GLY A 400 -13.57 -5.46 5.00
CA GLY A 400 -12.26 -4.86 4.74
C GLY A 400 -12.29 -3.32 4.76
N CYS A 401 -13.30 -2.70 4.13
CA CYS A 401 -13.53 -1.25 4.17
C CYS A 401 -13.68 -0.74 5.60
N PHE A 402 -14.51 -1.42 6.39
CA PHE A 402 -14.79 -1.01 7.77
C PHE A 402 -13.55 -1.13 8.67
N ILE A 403 -12.81 -2.24 8.56
CA ILE A 403 -11.59 -2.47 9.35
C ILE A 403 -10.54 -1.42 8.98
N ALA A 404 -10.23 -1.27 7.70
CA ALA A 404 -9.20 -0.35 7.24
C ALA A 404 -9.52 1.12 7.55
N PHE A 405 -10.78 1.54 7.38
CA PHE A 405 -11.22 2.88 7.77
C PHE A 405 -11.02 3.14 9.27
N SER A 406 -11.34 2.15 10.09
CA SER A 406 -11.28 2.27 11.55
C SER A 406 -9.85 2.19 12.10
N THR A 407 -8.96 1.50 11.41
CA THR A 407 -7.57 1.29 11.82
C THR A 407 -6.58 2.24 11.15
N GLY A 408 -6.96 2.82 10.01
CA GLY A 408 -6.12 3.70 9.20
C GLY A 408 -4.98 2.97 8.51
N THR A 409 -5.10 1.64 8.26
CA THR A 409 -4.03 0.88 7.60
C THR A 409 -4.55 -0.22 6.69
N SER A 410 -4.11 -0.22 5.45
CA SER A 410 -4.34 -1.31 4.51
C SER A 410 -3.51 -2.55 4.84
N TRP A 411 -2.25 -2.39 5.23
CA TRP A 411 -1.33 -3.49 5.53
C TRP A 411 -1.84 -4.40 6.67
N GLY A 412 -2.24 -3.78 7.79
CA GLY A 412 -2.85 -4.53 8.90
C GLY A 412 -4.13 -5.24 8.50
N THR A 413 -4.95 -4.59 7.68
CA THR A 413 -6.20 -5.16 7.16
C THR A 413 -5.93 -6.37 6.26
N PHE A 414 -4.95 -6.32 5.35
CA PHE A 414 -4.58 -7.46 4.51
C PHE A 414 -4.11 -8.66 5.34
N GLY A 415 -3.27 -8.40 6.37
CA GLY A 415 -2.79 -9.44 7.28
C GLY A 415 -3.89 -10.18 8.02
N ILE A 416 -5.00 -9.49 8.34
CA ILE A 416 -6.17 -10.09 9.00
C ILE A 416 -7.11 -10.73 7.98
N MET A 417 -7.41 -10.04 6.88
CA MET A 417 -8.48 -10.44 5.97
C MET A 417 -8.09 -11.61 5.06
N ILE A 418 -6.86 -11.66 4.54
CA ILE A 418 -6.45 -12.73 3.61
C ILE A 418 -6.52 -14.11 4.25
N PRO A 419 -6.03 -14.34 5.49
CA PRO A 419 -6.17 -15.63 6.18
C PRO A 419 -7.62 -16.07 6.46
N ILE A 420 -8.57 -15.16 6.42
CA ILE A 420 -10.01 -15.45 6.60
C ILE A 420 -10.69 -15.63 5.24
N ALA A 421 -10.44 -14.70 4.32
CA ALA A 421 -11.12 -14.63 3.03
C ALA A 421 -10.77 -15.81 2.11
N VAL A 422 -9.49 -16.24 2.09
CA VAL A 422 -9.06 -17.34 1.22
C VAL A 422 -9.70 -18.67 1.60
N PRO A 423 -9.58 -19.17 2.86
CA PRO A 423 -10.22 -20.43 3.24
C PRO A 423 -11.75 -20.37 3.15
N MET A 424 -12.35 -19.22 3.41
CA MET A 424 -13.80 -19.02 3.26
C MET A 424 -14.23 -19.17 1.79
N ALA A 425 -13.50 -18.56 0.86
CA ALA A 425 -13.80 -18.67 -0.56
C ALA A 425 -13.62 -20.10 -1.08
N GLU A 426 -12.55 -20.79 -0.66
CA GLU A 426 -12.30 -22.19 -1.04
C GLU A 426 -13.40 -23.13 -0.54
N GLN A 427 -13.84 -22.98 0.70
CA GLN A 427 -14.87 -23.86 1.27
C GLN A 427 -16.27 -23.61 0.74
N LEU A 428 -16.61 -22.36 0.42
CA LEU A 428 -17.91 -21.99 -0.13
C LEU A 428 -17.96 -22.07 -1.67
N ASP A 429 -16.87 -22.50 -2.32
CA ASP A 429 -16.73 -22.51 -3.79
C ASP A 429 -17.00 -21.13 -4.42
N ALA A 430 -16.56 -20.06 -3.73
CA ALA A 430 -16.64 -18.71 -4.23
C ALA A 430 -15.43 -18.37 -5.11
N ASN A 431 -15.57 -17.38 -6.01
CA ASN A 431 -14.49 -16.96 -6.88
C ASN A 431 -13.30 -16.42 -6.05
N ILE A 432 -12.22 -17.19 -5.98
CA ILE A 432 -11.05 -16.92 -5.14
C ILE A 432 -10.35 -15.61 -5.52
N TYR A 433 -10.17 -15.34 -6.83
CA TYR A 433 -9.49 -14.12 -7.29
C TYR A 433 -10.32 -12.86 -6.99
N LEU A 434 -11.63 -12.95 -7.15
CA LEU A 434 -12.57 -11.90 -6.83
C LEU A 434 -12.59 -11.61 -5.32
N THR A 435 -12.54 -12.66 -4.49
CA THR A 435 -12.53 -12.57 -3.03
C THR A 435 -11.21 -11.95 -2.51
N ILE A 436 -10.06 -12.38 -3.05
CA ILE A 436 -8.76 -11.78 -2.73
C ILE A 436 -8.78 -10.28 -3.11
N ALA A 437 -9.21 -9.96 -4.31
CA ALA A 437 -9.31 -8.58 -4.78
C ALA A 437 -10.24 -7.73 -3.89
N ALA A 438 -11.34 -8.30 -3.44
CA ALA A 438 -12.28 -7.65 -2.52
C ALA A 438 -11.63 -7.31 -1.17
N ALA A 439 -10.85 -8.24 -0.60
CA ALA A 439 -10.11 -8.01 0.64
C ALA A 439 -9.07 -6.89 0.46
N LEU A 440 -8.33 -6.92 -0.64
CA LEU A 440 -7.31 -5.91 -0.96
C LEU A 440 -7.96 -4.54 -1.24
N GLY A 441 -9.01 -4.51 -2.06
CA GLY A 441 -9.72 -3.27 -2.40
C GLY A 441 -10.38 -2.63 -1.20
N GLY A 442 -10.97 -3.42 -0.29
CA GLY A 442 -11.54 -2.94 0.97
C GLY A 442 -10.50 -2.33 1.89
N GLY A 443 -9.32 -2.96 1.99
CA GLY A 443 -8.19 -2.43 2.75
C GLY A 443 -7.72 -1.07 2.21
N VAL A 444 -7.60 -0.94 0.88
CA VAL A 444 -7.21 0.33 0.25
C VAL A 444 -8.29 1.40 0.41
N PHE A 445 -9.58 1.07 0.31
CA PHE A 445 -10.66 2.03 0.54
C PHE A 445 -10.54 2.71 1.91
N GLY A 446 -10.40 1.90 2.96
CA GLY A 446 -10.36 2.43 4.31
C GLY A 446 -9.13 3.28 4.56
N ASP A 447 -7.97 2.84 4.11
CA ASP A 447 -6.72 3.59 4.18
C ASP A 447 -6.83 4.93 3.43
N HIS A 448 -7.30 4.91 2.20
CA HIS A 448 -7.44 6.08 1.34
C HIS A 448 -8.43 7.15 1.86
N CYS A 449 -9.34 6.85 2.78
CA CYS A 449 -10.33 7.83 3.27
C CYS A 449 -10.44 7.94 4.78
N SER A 450 -9.60 7.23 5.54
CA SER A 450 -9.58 7.30 6.99
C SER A 450 -8.88 8.57 7.50
N PRO A 451 -9.46 9.27 8.51
CA PRO A 451 -8.81 10.42 9.11
C PRO A 451 -7.59 10.08 9.97
N ILE A 452 -7.26 8.80 10.13
CA ILE A 452 -6.08 8.34 10.88
C ILE A 452 -5.10 7.56 10.00
N SER A 453 -5.30 7.58 8.68
CA SER A 453 -4.39 6.99 7.71
C SER A 453 -3.12 7.81 7.57
N ASP A 454 -1.98 7.12 7.47
CA ASP A 454 -0.70 7.74 7.23
C ASP A 454 -0.62 8.43 5.86
N THR A 455 -1.18 7.83 4.80
CA THR A 455 -1.20 8.43 3.46
C THR A 455 -2.05 9.70 3.41
N SER A 456 -3.22 9.72 4.05
CA SER A 456 -4.08 10.90 4.13
C SER A 456 -3.45 12.01 4.96
N ILE A 457 -2.76 11.67 6.07
CA ILE A 457 -1.99 12.63 6.88
C ILE A 457 -0.86 13.23 6.04
N LEU A 458 -0.06 12.39 5.38
CA LEU A 458 1.05 12.84 4.54
C LEU A 458 0.58 13.70 3.37
N SER A 459 -0.56 13.37 2.76
CA SER A 459 -1.18 14.18 1.67
C SER A 459 -1.56 15.56 2.14
N SER A 460 -2.14 15.66 3.36
CA SER A 460 -2.49 16.94 3.98
C SER A 460 -1.27 17.80 4.24
N MET A 461 -0.21 17.18 4.77
CA MET A 461 1.05 17.85 5.10
C MET A 461 1.77 18.34 3.84
N ALA A 462 1.95 17.48 2.84
CA ALA A 462 2.63 17.81 1.60
C ALA A 462 1.92 18.93 0.82
N SER A 463 0.59 18.93 0.87
CA SER A 463 -0.24 19.96 0.22
C SER A 463 -0.42 21.21 1.10
N ALA A 464 0.05 21.19 2.35
CA ALA A 464 -0.13 22.21 3.37
C ALA A 464 -1.61 22.62 3.49
N THR A 465 -2.48 21.64 3.65
CA THR A 465 -3.91 21.81 3.92
C THR A 465 -4.29 21.30 5.30
N ASP A 466 -5.46 21.67 5.78
CA ASP A 466 -6.04 21.10 7.00
C ASP A 466 -6.41 19.64 6.75
N HIS A 467 -6.01 18.77 7.68
CA HIS A 467 -6.19 17.33 7.53
C HIS A 467 -7.68 16.93 7.52
N ILE A 468 -8.48 17.50 8.38
CA ILE A 468 -9.92 17.19 8.45
C ILE A 468 -10.65 17.71 7.22
N GLU A 469 -10.27 18.89 6.71
CA GLU A 469 -10.83 19.41 5.45
C GLU A 469 -10.40 18.55 4.25
N HIS A 470 -9.16 18.04 4.22
CA HIS A 470 -8.74 17.07 3.21
C HIS A 470 -9.62 15.82 3.22
N VAL A 471 -9.71 15.13 4.36
CA VAL A 471 -10.55 13.93 4.50
C VAL A 471 -12.00 14.21 4.13
N ARG A 472 -12.56 15.33 4.61
CA ARG A 472 -13.94 15.75 4.31
C ARG A 472 -14.19 15.98 2.83
N THR A 473 -13.22 16.54 2.11
CA THR A 473 -13.35 16.82 0.67
C THR A 473 -13.14 15.59 -0.19
N GLN A 474 -12.30 14.63 0.25
CA GLN A 474 -12.00 13.37 -0.42
C GLN A 474 -13.10 12.32 -0.24
N LEU A 475 -13.68 12.24 0.96
CA LEU A 475 -14.62 11.18 1.34
C LEU A 475 -15.77 10.94 0.34
N PRO A 476 -16.44 11.97 -0.24
CA PRO A 476 -17.47 11.73 -1.24
C PRO A 476 -16.99 10.96 -2.48
N TYR A 477 -15.78 11.23 -2.95
CA TYR A 477 -15.19 10.53 -4.10
C TYR A 477 -14.83 9.09 -3.73
N ALA A 478 -14.25 8.88 -2.54
CA ALA A 478 -13.94 7.54 -2.04
C ALA A 478 -15.22 6.70 -1.85
N LEU A 479 -16.29 7.29 -1.30
CA LEU A 479 -17.58 6.61 -1.14
C LEU A 479 -18.24 6.26 -2.49
N MET A 480 -18.12 7.13 -3.49
CA MET A 480 -18.60 6.82 -4.85
C MET A 480 -17.83 5.65 -5.46
N ALA A 481 -16.49 5.66 -5.35
CA ALA A 481 -15.64 4.57 -5.83
C ALA A 481 -15.92 3.26 -5.05
N GLY A 482 -16.03 3.34 -3.74
CA GLY A 482 -16.34 2.20 -2.86
C GLY A 482 -17.72 1.62 -3.12
N GLY A 483 -18.74 2.46 -3.27
CA GLY A 483 -20.10 2.03 -3.62
C GLY A 483 -20.18 1.36 -4.99
N ALA A 484 -19.49 1.94 -6.00
CA ALA A 484 -19.40 1.31 -7.31
C ALA A 484 -18.66 -0.03 -7.25
N ALA A 485 -17.53 -0.10 -6.55
CA ALA A 485 -16.79 -1.35 -6.35
C ALA A 485 -17.63 -2.41 -5.63
N ALA A 486 -18.33 -2.03 -4.55
CA ALA A 486 -19.23 -2.94 -3.83
C ALA A 486 -20.31 -3.51 -4.74
N LEU A 487 -20.94 -2.65 -5.54
CA LEU A 487 -21.96 -3.10 -6.50
C LEU A 487 -21.37 -4.05 -7.55
N ILE A 488 -20.18 -3.78 -8.07
CA ILE A 488 -19.52 -4.64 -9.05
C ILE A 488 -19.15 -5.99 -8.40
N TYR A 489 -18.61 -6.01 -7.17
CA TYR A 489 -18.34 -7.25 -6.46
C TYR A 489 -19.61 -8.08 -6.25
N LEU A 490 -20.72 -7.42 -5.89
CA LEU A 490 -22.02 -8.09 -5.76
C LEU A 490 -22.49 -8.69 -7.08
N LEU A 491 -22.48 -7.89 -8.17
CA LEU A 491 -23.00 -8.34 -9.46
C LEU A 491 -22.15 -9.48 -10.05
N ILE A 492 -20.80 -9.31 -10.07
CA ILE A 492 -19.93 -10.35 -10.61
C ILE A 492 -19.98 -11.60 -9.74
N GLY A 493 -19.96 -11.44 -8.41
CA GLY A 493 -20.05 -12.57 -7.51
C GLY A 493 -21.33 -13.40 -7.71
N LEU A 494 -22.48 -12.76 -7.94
CA LEU A 494 -23.75 -13.47 -8.22
C LEU A 494 -23.79 -14.11 -9.61
N MET A 495 -22.88 -13.75 -10.53
CA MET A 495 -22.80 -14.31 -11.88
C MET A 495 -21.75 -15.43 -12.00
N THR A 496 -20.87 -15.57 -11.04
CA THR A 496 -19.80 -16.59 -11.00
C THR A 496 -20.05 -17.63 -9.93
#